data_d1b564616a81ca73634c64315a6ac81a
#
_entry.id   d1b564616a81ca73634c64315a6ac81a
#
_cell.length_a   1.000
_cell.length_b   1.000
_cell.length_c   1.000
_cell.angle_alpha   90.00
_cell.angle_beta   90.00
_cell.angle_gamma   90.00
#
_symmetry.space_group_name_H-M   'P 1'
#
loop_
_entity.id
_entity.type
_entity.pdbx_description
1 polymer ?
#
loop_
_entity_poly.entity_id
_entity_poly.type
_entity_poly.pdbx_seq_one_letter_code
_entity_poly.pdbx_strand_id
1 'polypeptide(L)'
;MTRIRESIIVDAPVEEVWSLVSDPRNLPRWNKHIVAVDDVPDEGLKEGSRYWTELGGAGFHFRVGAQVEEFDPPRYSRIRLSGPLDAVVQTWVHPAGRRRSRLEHEVDYHLHHTGPLDTLIGRALRVFGATALLRRGIRAQKQQVEQG
;
A
#
# COMPACT_ATOMS: atom_id res chain seq x y z
N MET A 1 -0.33 6.71 -17.47
CA MET A 1 -0.39 6.04 -16.16
C MET A 1 -0.29 4.55 -16.32
N THR A 2 0.39 3.90 -15.41
CA THR A 2 0.54 2.46 -15.41
C THR A 2 -0.33 1.86 -14.32
N ARG A 3 -1.12 0.85 -14.69
CA ARG A 3 -2.04 0.19 -13.76
C ARG A 3 -1.58 -1.25 -13.54
N ILE A 4 -1.46 -1.62 -12.28
CA ILE A 4 -1.15 -2.99 -11.87
C ILE A 4 -2.17 -3.46 -10.84
N ARG A 5 -2.43 -4.76 -10.82
CA ARG A 5 -3.44 -5.37 -9.95
C ARG A 5 -2.98 -6.73 -9.49
N GLU A 6 -3.14 -7.01 -8.20
CA GLU A 6 -2.82 -8.30 -7.61
C GLU A 6 -3.89 -8.68 -6.58
N SER A 7 -4.16 -9.97 -6.48
CA SER A 7 -5.07 -10.50 -5.47
C SER A 7 -4.53 -11.80 -4.88
N ILE A 8 -4.96 -12.10 -3.66
CA ILE A 8 -4.55 -13.32 -2.95
C ILE A 8 -5.65 -13.77 -2.00
N ILE A 9 -5.75 -15.07 -1.77
CA ILE A 9 -6.66 -15.63 -0.77
C ILE A 9 -5.94 -15.67 0.58
N VAL A 10 -6.62 -15.18 1.61
CA VAL A 10 -6.11 -15.12 2.98
C VAL A 10 -7.01 -15.97 3.88
N ASP A 11 -6.41 -16.83 4.68
CA ASP A 11 -7.12 -17.71 5.63
C ASP A 11 -7.47 -16.93 6.91
N ALA A 12 -8.33 -15.94 6.75
CA ALA A 12 -8.83 -15.12 7.85
C ALA A 12 -10.12 -14.41 7.41
N PRO A 13 -11.02 -14.08 8.34
CA PRO A 13 -12.22 -13.34 8.00
C PRO A 13 -11.91 -11.90 7.58
N VAL A 14 -12.85 -11.31 6.86
CA VAL A 14 -12.71 -9.96 6.28
C VAL A 14 -12.25 -8.92 7.31
N GLU A 15 -12.83 -8.94 8.50
CA GLU A 15 -12.53 -7.96 9.55
C GLU A 15 -11.08 -8.02 10.02
N GLU A 16 -10.53 -9.22 10.13
CA GLU A 16 -9.11 -9.40 10.53
C GLU A 16 -8.17 -8.92 9.42
N VAL A 17 -8.46 -9.27 8.18
CA VAL A 17 -7.66 -8.82 7.04
C VAL A 17 -7.68 -7.29 6.96
N TRP A 18 -8.88 -6.71 7.03
CA TRP A 18 -9.05 -5.27 6.93
C TRP A 18 -8.32 -4.52 8.04
N SER A 19 -8.46 -4.96 9.29
CA SER A 19 -7.85 -4.27 10.43
C SER A 19 -6.34 -4.19 10.33
N LEU A 20 -5.71 -5.18 9.70
CA LEU A 20 -4.26 -5.18 9.50
C LEU A 20 -3.86 -4.37 8.28
N VAL A 21 -4.49 -4.58 7.13
CA VAL A 21 -4.04 -3.96 5.87
C VAL A 21 -4.46 -2.50 5.74
N SER A 22 -5.51 -2.07 6.45
CA SER A 22 -5.99 -0.69 6.38
C SER A 22 -5.27 0.27 7.31
N ASP A 23 -4.43 -0.22 8.20
CA ASP A 23 -3.66 0.63 9.12
C ASP A 23 -2.28 0.92 8.52
N PRO A 24 -2.02 2.18 8.09
CA PRO A 24 -0.75 2.51 7.46
C PRO A 24 0.45 2.37 8.39
N ARG A 25 0.26 2.33 9.70
CA ARG A 25 1.34 2.09 10.66
C ARG A 25 1.97 0.72 10.50
N ASN A 26 1.28 -0.21 9.83
CA ASN A 26 1.80 -1.53 9.52
C ASN A 26 2.63 -1.59 8.24
N LEU A 27 2.64 -0.52 7.42
CA LEU A 27 3.34 -0.51 6.13
C LEU A 27 4.81 -0.93 6.21
N PRO A 28 5.60 -0.50 7.22
CA PRO A 28 7.00 -0.95 7.32
C PRO A 28 7.17 -2.46 7.48
N ARG A 29 6.14 -3.17 7.91
CA ARG A 29 6.19 -4.64 8.06
C ARG A 29 6.16 -5.34 6.71
N TRP A 30 5.59 -4.70 5.69
CA TRP A 30 5.39 -5.31 4.36
C TRP A 30 6.32 -4.78 3.30
N ASN A 31 6.90 -3.63 3.55
CA ASN A 31 7.82 -3.00 2.60
C ASN A 31 8.99 -2.40 3.38
N LYS A 32 10.15 -3.04 3.25
CA LYS A 32 11.37 -2.61 3.97
C LYS A 32 11.87 -1.23 3.55
N HIS A 33 11.40 -0.71 2.42
CA HIS A 33 11.77 0.63 1.98
C HIS A 33 10.95 1.72 2.66
N ILE A 34 9.84 1.37 3.30
CA ILE A 34 9.08 2.31 4.12
C ILE A 34 9.69 2.31 5.51
N VAL A 35 10.40 3.40 5.84
CA VAL A 35 11.16 3.50 7.10
C VAL A 35 10.39 4.20 8.21
N ALA A 36 9.36 4.99 7.86
CA ALA A 36 8.51 5.66 8.84
C ALA A 36 7.15 5.99 8.25
N VAL A 37 6.15 6.08 9.11
CA VAL A 37 4.81 6.55 8.77
C VAL A 37 4.43 7.57 9.83
N ASP A 38 4.08 8.79 9.39
CA ASP A 38 3.84 9.93 10.28
C ASP A 38 2.44 10.50 10.10
N ASP A 39 1.95 11.14 11.15
CA ASP A 39 0.69 11.89 11.16
C ASP A 39 -0.57 11.05 10.89
N VAL A 40 -0.51 9.76 11.19
CA VAL A 40 -1.71 8.91 11.15
C VAL A 40 -2.61 9.30 12.33
N PRO A 41 -3.89 9.62 12.09
CA PRO A 41 -4.81 9.93 13.20
C PRO A 41 -4.89 8.78 14.22
N ASP A 42 -4.89 9.12 15.50
CA ASP A 42 -4.95 8.10 16.58
C ASP A 42 -6.18 7.22 16.48
N GLU A 43 -7.30 7.79 16.07
CA GLU A 43 -8.57 7.07 15.90
C GLU A 43 -8.63 6.21 14.63
N GLY A 44 -7.58 6.24 13.80
CA GLY A 44 -7.54 5.54 12.53
C GLY A 44 -7.94 6.40 11.34
N LEU A 45 -7.97 5.80 10.16
CA LEU A 45 -8.26 6.51 8.92
C LEU A 45 -9.78 6.67 8.71
N LYS A 46 -10.12 7.76 8.03
CA LYS A 46 -11.45 8.03 7.49
C LYS A 46 -11.29 8.85 6.21
N GLU A 47 -12.37 9.08 5.49
CA GLU A 47 -12.34 9.96 4.31
C GLU A 47 -11.77 11.32 4.68
N GLY A 48 -10.84 11.81 3.88
CA GLY A 48 -10.17 13.08 4.10
C GLY A 48 -8.94 13.01 4.97
N SER A 49 -8.67 11.90 5.65
CA SER A 49 -7.45 11.73 6.45
C SER A 49 -6.21 11.88 5.59
N ARG A 50 -5.16 12.47 6.16
CA ARG A 50 -3.87 12.63 5.51
C ARG A 50 -2.78 12.08 6.42
N TYR A 51 -1.76 11.49 5.79
CA TYR A 51 -0.58 11.02 6.52
C TYR A 51 0.62 11.03 5.58
N TRP A 52 1.81 10.77 6.13
CA TRP A 52 3.06 10.75 5.37
C TRP A 52 3.72 9.40 5.51
N THR A 53 4.33 8.94 4.42
CA THR A 53 5.24 7.80 4.46
C THR A 53 6.63 8.29 4.09
N GLU A 54 7.64 7.80 4.81
CA GLU A 54 9.04 8.05 4.48
C GLU A 54 9.61 6.79 3.86
N LEU A 55 10.17 6.95 2.66
CA LEU A 55 10.84 5.86 1.96
C LEU A 55 12.34 6.11 2.00
N GLY A 56 13.09 5.05 2.26
CA GLY A 56 14.52 5.12 2.33
C GLY A 56 15.16 3.80 1.96
N GLY A 57 16.43 3.85 1.60
CA GLY A 57 17.20 2.69 1.21
C GLY A 57 18.61 3.11 0.83
N ALA A 58 19.31 2.28 0.07
CA ALA A 58 20.68 2.52 -0.32
C ALA A 58 20.82 3.83 -1.12
N GLY A 59 21.13 4.92 -0.42
CA GLY A 59 21.44 6.21 -1.02
C GLY A 59 20.25 7.12 -1.35
N PHE A 60 19.03 6.77 -0.92
CA PHE A 60 17.89 7.65 -1.16
C PHE A 60 16.99 7.80 0.07
N HIS A 61 16.32 8.94 0.15
CA HIS A 61 15.32 9.21 1.20
C HIS A 61 14.35 10.25 0.66
N PHE A 62 13.05 9.95 0.71
CA PHE A 62 12.02 10.89 0.29
C PHE A 62 10.70 10.60 1.02
N ARG A 63 9.80 11.59 0.98
CA ARG A 63 8.48 11.50 1.59
C ARG A 63 7.40 11.44 0.53
N VAL A 64 6.38 10.64 0.80
CA VAL A 64 5.19 10.53 -0.04
C VAL A 64 3.98 10.88 0.82
N GLY A 65 3.21 11.86 0.38
CA GLY A 65 1.97 12.23 1.03
C GLY A 65 0.86 11.27 0.63
N ALA A 66 -0.03 10.99 1.57
CA ALA A 66 -1.20 10.15 1.33
C ALA A 66 -2.47 10.87 1.76
N GLN A 67 -3.52 10.74 0.97
CA GLN A 67 -4.83 11.28 1.29
C GLN A 67 -5.89 10.21 1.03
N VAL A 68 -6.70 9.94 2.04
CA VAL A 68 -7.78 8.97 1.93
C VAL A 68 -8.95 9.62 1.19
N GLU A 69 -9.22 9.15 -0.02
CA GLU A 69 -10.32 9.67 -0.86
C GLU A 69 -11.64 8.96 -0.57
N GLU A 70 -11.59 7.64 -0.36
CA GLU A 70 -12.74 6.84 0.01
C GLU A 70 -12.33 5.82 1.06
N PHE A 71 -13.21 5.56 2.02
CA PHE A 71 -12.94 4.62 3.10
C PHE A 71 -14.23 3.96 3.54
N ASP A 72 -14.41 2.70 3.15
CA ASP A 72 -15.61 1.91 3.44
C ASP A 72 -15.20 0.61 4.15
N PRO A 73 -14.91 0.67 5.46
CA PRO A 73 -14.52 -0.53 6.20
C PRO A 73 -15.70 -1.53 6.31
N PRO A 74 -15.41 -2.81 6.28
CA PRO A 74 -14.11 -3.47 6.12
C PRO A 74 -13.85 -3.95 4.69
N ARG A 75 -14.31 -3.24 3.68
CA ARG A 75 -14.38 -3.73 2.30
C ARG A 75 -13.52 -2.99 1.30
N TYR A 76 -13.35 -1.68 1.44
CA TYR A 76 -12.78 -0.87 0.37
C TYR A 76 -12.11 0.40 0.88
N SER A 77 -10.99 0.76 0.24
CA SER A 77 -10.39 2.08 0.40
C SER A 77 -9.75 2.54 -0.90
N ARG A 78 -9.68 3.86 -1.06
CA ARG A 78 -8.98 4.52 -2.15
C ARG A 78 -8.10 5.61 -1.57
N ILE A 79 -6.80 5.50 -1.80
CA ILE A 79 -5.80 6.40 -1.24
C ILE A 79 -5.00 7.00 -2.39
N ARG A 80 -4.91 8.33 -2.40
CA ARG A 80 -4.09 9.06 -3.37
C ARG A 80 -2.73 9.36 -2.75
N LEU A 81 -1.69 8.98 -3.46
CA LEU A 81 -0.30 9.26 -3.10
C LEU A 81 0.22 10.40 -3.96
N SER A 82 1.02 11.28 -3.37
CA SER A 82 1.61 12.42 -4.06
C SER A 82 3.03 12.69 -3.56
N GLY A 83 3.86 13.21 -4.45
CA GLY A 83 5.26 13.48 -4.18
C GLY A 83 6.10 13.20 -5.41
N PRO A 84 7.21 12.45 -5.29
CA PRO A 84 8.02 12.06 -6.45
C PRO A 84 7.26 11.20 -7.45
N LEU A 85 6.18 10.59 -7.01
CA LEU A 85 5.24 9.89 -7.88
C LEU A 85 3.82 10.26 -7.50
N ASP A 86 2.91 10.15 -8.45
CA ASP A 86 1.48 10.18 -8.19
C ASP A 86 0.93 8.78 -8.34
N ALA A 87 0.08 8.37 -7.42
CA ALA A 87 -0.54 7.06 -7.50
C ALA A 87 -1.91 7.08 -6.83
N VAL A 88 -2.75 6.16 -7.28
CA VAL A 88 -4.01 5.85 -6.60
C VAL A 88 -3.96 4.38 -6.24
N VAL A 89 -4.09 4.09 -4.96
CA VAL A 89 -4.10 2.71 -4.45
C VAL A 89 -5.52 2.39 -4.01
N GLN A 90 -6.11 1.40 -4.65
CA GLN A 90 -7.41 0.87 -4.26
C GLN A 90 -7.21 -0.49 -3.62
N THR A 91 -7.90 -0.73 -2.52
CA THR A 91 -7.83 -1.99 -1.77
C THR A 91 -9.24 -2.51 -1.55
N TRP A 92 -9.45 -3.77 -1.89
CA TRP A 92 -10.69 -4.50 -1.63
C TRP A 92 -10.41 -5.69 -0.76
N VAL A 93 -11.31 -5.96 0.18
CA VAL A 93 -11.33 -7.20 0.93
C VAL A 93 -12.71 -7.82 0.74
N HIS A 94 -12.74 -8.97 0.09
CA HIS A 94 -13.98 -9.68 -0.23
C HIS A 94 -14.09 -10.97 0.57
N PRO A 95 -15.29 -11.32 1.04
CA PRO A 95 -15.48 -12.68 1.59
C PRO A 95 -15.21 -13.71 0.49
N ALA A 96 -14.47 -14.77 0.83
CA ALA A 96 -14.09 -15.82 -0.11
C ALA A 96 -14.38 -17.21 0.45
N GLY A 97 -15.40 -17.32 1.31
CA GLY A 97 -15.77 -18.53 2.00
C GLY A 97 -15.75 -18.34 3.50
N ARG A 98 -15.96 -19.44 4.23
CA ARG A 98 -16.01 -19.40 5.69
C ARG A 98 -14.62 -19.15 6.25
N ARG A 99 -14.45 -18.02 6.96
CA ARG A 99 -13.18 -17.58 7.56
C ARG A 99 -12.06 -17.42 6.52
N ARG A 100 -12.43 -17.00 5.32
CA ARG A 100 -11.50 -16.72 4.23
C ARG A 100 -11.87 -15.43 3.54
N SER A 101 -10.85 -14.75 3.03
CA SER A 101 -11.01 -13.47 2.33
C SER A 101 -10.16 -13.44 1.08
N ARG A 102 -10.58 -12.64 0.11
CA ARG A 102 -9.74 -12.29 -1.02
C ARG A 102 -9.30 -10.84 -0.84
N LEU A 103 -8.01 -10.65 -0.70
CA LEU A 103 -7.38 -9.34 -0.63
C LEU A 103 -6.93 -8.94 -2.02
N GLU A 104 -7.29 -7.75 -2.45
CA GLU A 104 -6.98 -7.26 -3.79
C GLU A 104 -6.50 -5.82 -3.72
N HIS A 105 -5.41 -5.53 -4.43
CA HIS A 105 -4.90 -4.17 -4.60
C HIS A 105 -4.82 -3.82 -6.07
N GLU A 106 -5.20 -2.59 -6.40
CA GLU A 106 -4.96 -2.00 -7.72
C GLU A 106 -4.20 -0.70 -7.51
N VAL A 107 -3.07 -0.57 -8.19
CA VAL A 107 -2.23 0.63 -8.13
C VAL A 107 -2.15 1.23 -9.52
N ASP A 108 -2.55 2.49 -9.63
CA ASP A 108 -2.44 3.27 -10.85
C ASP A 108 -1.43 4.37 -10.57
N TYR A 109 -0.28 4.35 -11.24
CA TYR A 109 0.81 5.25 -10.87
C TYR A 109 1.40 5.97 -12.07
N HIS A 110 1.99 7.15 -11.79
CA HIS A 110 2.71 7.98 -12.73
C HIS A 110 3.95 8.55 -12.05
N LEU A 111 5.11 8.33 -12.67
CA LEU A 111 6.38 8.86 -12.16
C LEU A 111 6.61 10.25 -12.75
N HIS A 112 6.99 11.20 -11.89
CA HIS A 112 7.41 12.53 -12.34
C HIS A 112 8.85 12.47 -12.83
N HIS A 113 9.12 13.01 -14.01
CA HIS A 113 10.45 13.02 -14.63
C HIS A 113 11.29 14.21 -14.20
N THR A 114 11.38 14.48 -12.91
CA THR A 114 12.10 15.65 -12.40
C THR A 114 13.09 15.26 -11.30
N GLY A 115 14.36 15.13 -11.66
CA GLY A 115 15.46 15.00 -10.72
C GLY A 115 16.01 13.59 -10.53
N PRO A 116 17.07 13.44 -9.69
CA PRO A 116 17.76 12.17 -9.52
C PRO A 116 16.93 11.08 -8.83
N LEU A 117 15.90 11.46 -8.07
CA LEU A 117 14.99 10.50 -7.43
C LEU A 117 14.18 9.71 -8.45
N ASP A 118 13.80 10.36 -9.53
CA ASP A 118 13.08 9.73 -10.65
C ASP A 118 13.85 8.55 -11.22
N THR A 119 15.17 8.74 -11.40
CA THR A 119 16.05 7.70 -11.95
C THR A 119 16.11 6.49 -11.03
N LEU A 120 16.18 6.71 -9.71
CA LEU A 120 16.25 5.63 -8.72
C LEU A 120 14.94 4.86 -8.64
N ILE A 121 13.81 5.57 -8.58
CA ILE A 121 12.48 4.96 -8.55
C ILE A 121 12.23 4.20 -9.85
N GLY A 122 12.49 4.84 -10.98
CA GLY A 122 12.31 4.22 -12.30
C GLY A 122 13.20 3.01 -12.49
N ARG A 123 14.44 3.05 -11.97
CA ARG A 123 15.36 1.91 -12.02
C ARG A 123 14.84 0.76 -11.15
N ALA A 124 14.37 1.06 -9.93
CA ALA A 124 13.82 0.03 -9.04
C ALA A 124 12.59 -0.64 -9.67
N LEU A 125 11.69 0.15 -10.26
CA LEU A 125 10.49 -0.37 -10.92
C LEU A 125 10.83 -1.20 -12.15
N ARG A 126 11.88 -0.83 -12.90
CA ARG A 126 12.32 -1.58 -14.07
C ARG A 126 13.05 -2.87 -13.70
N VAL A 127 13.94 -2.81 -12.70
CA VAL A 127 14.76 -3.96 -12.29
C VAL A 127 13.92 -5.00 -11.56
N PHE A 128 13.06 -4.56 -10.64
CA PHE A 128 12.26 -5.47 -9.80
C PHE A 128 10.85 -5.66 -10.35
N GLY A 129 10.38 -4.78 -11.24
CA GLY A 129 9.02 -4.79 -11.75
C GLY A 129 8.00 -4.32 -10.72
N ALA A 130 7.13 -3.39 -11.09
CA ALA A 130 6.09 -2.89 -10.19
C ALA A 130 5.15 -4.00 -9.74
N THR A 131 4.79 -4.90 -10.66
CA THR A 131 3.94 -6.06 -10.38
C THR A 131 4.59 -6.98 -9.35
N ALA A 132 5.91 -7.23 -9.47
CA ALA A 132 6.62 -8.08 -8.53
C ALA A 132 6.67 -7.47 -7.13
N LEU A 133 6.85 -6.15 -7.03
CA LEU A 133 6.84 -5.45 -5.74
C LEU A 133 5.46 -5.51 -5.09
N LEU A 134 4.40 -5.30 -5.87
CA LEU A 134 3.04 -5.41 -5.36
C LEU A 134 2.73 -6.83 -4.90
N ARG A 135 3.14 -7.82 -5.69
CA ARG A 135 2.94 -9.24 -5.34
C ARG A 135 3.67 -9.62 -4.06
N ARG A 136 4.89 -9.14 -3.89
CA ARG A 136 5.66 -9.36 -2.65
C ARG A 136 4.96 -8.74 -1.45
N GLY A 137 4.45 -7.53 -1.60
CA GLY A 137 3.72 -6.84 -0.54
C GLY A 137 2.45 -7.57 -0.13
N ILE A 138 1.65 -8.01 -1.08
CA ILE A 138 0.39 -8.70 -0.78
C ILE A 138 0.64 -10.07 -0.13
N ARG A 139 1.71 -10.76 -0.53
CA ARG A 139 2.11 -12.02 0.13
C ARG A 139 2.56 -11.79 1.57
N ALA A 140 3.28 -10.70 1.83
CA ALA A 140 3.70 -10.33 3.17
C ALA A 140 2.48 -10.01 4.05
N GLN A 141 1.49 -9.32 3.51
CA GLN A 141 0.25 -9.03 4.21
C GLN A 141 -0.50 -10.31 4.58
N LYS A 142 -0.60 -11.25 3.64
CA LYS A 142 -1.20 -12.57 3.88
C LYS A 142 -0.50 -13.28 5.04
N GLN A 143 0.82 -13.32 5.03
CA GLN A 143 1.59 -13.98 6.09
C GLN A 143 1.35 -13.33 7.45
N GLN A 144 1.32 -12.01 7.52
CA GLN A 144 1.09 -11.27 8.77
C GLN A 144 -0.28 -11.56 9.35
N VAL A 145 -1.31 -11.57 8.51
CA VAL A 145 -2.68 -11.86 8.95
C VAL A 145 -2.79 -13.30 9.46
N GLU A 146 -2.25 -14.25 8.72
CA GLU A 146 -2.38 -15.68 9.05
C GLU A 146 -1.54 -16.08 10.27
N GLN A 147 -0.46 -15.36 10.56
CA GLN A 147 0.39 -15.60 11.73
C GLN A 147 -0.11 -14.88 12.99
N GLY A 148 -0.88 -13.85 12.80
CA GLY A 148 -1.42 -13.02 13.87
C GLY A 148 -2.63 -13.63 14.51
#